data_d283e160753694140957071b40647213
#
_entry.id   d283e160753694140957071b40647213
#
_cell.length_a   1.000
_cell.length_b   1.000
_cell.length_c   1.000
_cell.angle_alpha   90.00
_cell.angle_beta   90.00
_cell.angle_gamma   90.00
#
_symmetry.space_group_name_H-M   'P 1'
#
loop_
_entity.id
_entity.type
_entity.pdbx_description
1 polymer ?
#
loop_
_entity_poly.entity_id
_entity_poly.type
_entity_poly.pdbx_seq_one_letter_code
_entity_poly.pdbx_strand_id
1 'polypeptide(L)'
;MVDSRLATRGSQLTMDALLHISTLHYLVLSAALFLLGVIGVLTRRNVVIVLMSIELILNAVNLNLVAFSRYWQGAAGHFGGPGALHGQVFAIFVITDAAAEAAVGLGILIAFFRNKETVNVDEVNLLKW
;
A
#
# COMPACT_ATOMS: atom_id res chain seq x y z
N MET A 1 27.00 41.71 8.28
CA MET A 1 26.92 40.62 9.27
C MET A 1 25.46 40.12 9.52
N VAL A 2 24.46 40.85 9.09
CA VAL A 2 23.02 40.49 9.22
C VAL A 2 22.57 39.57 8.07
N ASP A 3 23.13 39.74 6.88
CA ASP A 3 22.73 39.02 5.66
C ASP A 3 23.03 37.52 5.66
N SER A 4 24.16 37.13 6.29
CA SER A 4 24.53 35.69 6.36
C SER A 4 23.61 34.88 7.29
N ARG A 5 23.04 35.51 8.32
CA ARG A 5 22.10 34.87 9.26
C ARG A 5 20.71 34.70 8.64
N LEU A 6 20.29 35.61 7.77
CA LEU A 6 19.04 35.52 7.05
C LEU A 6 19.09 34.44 5.96
N ALA A 7 20.20 34.33 5.26
CA ALA A 7 20.41 33.29 4.25
C ALA A 7 20.45 31.88 4.87
N THR A 8 21.14 31.70 6.02
CA THR A 8 21.17 30.43 6.74
C THR A 8 19.77 30.06 7.32
N ARG A 9 19.03 31.04 7.78
CA ARG A 9 17.67 30.80 8.30
C ARG A 9 16.69 30.43 7.19
N GLY A 10 16.82 31.04 6.01
CA GLY A 10 16.03 30.69 4.82
C GLY A 10 16.32 29.27 4.34
N SER A 11 17.60 28.88 4.29
CA SER A 11 17.97 27.52 3.88
C SER A 11 17.56 26.46 4.90
N GLN A 12 17.57 26.75 6.18
CA GLN A 12 17.07 25.84 7.22
C GLN A 12 15.55 25.67 7.15
N LEU A 13 14.80 26.75 6.95
CA LEU A 13 13.34 26.69 6.80
C LEU A 13 12.91 25.87 5.57
N THR A 14 13.64 26.01 4.45
CA THR A 14 13.37 25.21 3.25
C THR A 14 13.75 23.74 3.45
N MET A 15 14.84 23.45 4.14
CA MET A 15 15.26 22.11 4.47
C MET A 15 14.28 21.45 5.43
N ASP A 16 13.84 22.14 6.48
CA ASP A 16 12.85 21.65 7.43
C ASP A 16 11.49 21.42 6.76
N ALA A 17 11.09 22.28 5.82
CA ALA A 17 9.87 22.10 5.04
C ALA A 17 9.94 20.88 4.11
N LEU A 18 11.12 20.59 3.53
CA LEU A 18 11.35 19.42 2.69
C LEU A 18 11.42 18.11 3.52
N LEU A 19 11.93 18.19 4.75
CA LEU A 19 12.02 17.05 5.67
C LEU A 19 10.71 16.78 6.43
N HIS A 20 9.76 17.72 6.43
CA HIS A 20 8.43 17.52 7.02
C HIS A 20 7.59 16.62 6.11
N ILE A 21 7.69 15.30 6.34
CA ILE A 21 6.82 14.32 5.69
C ILE A 21 5.40 14.51 6.24
N SER A 22 4.55 15.11 5.43
CA SER A 22 3.14 15.34 5.74
C SER A 22 2.30 14.13 5.35
N THR A 23 1.09 14.00 5.92
CA THR A 23 0.09 12.98 5.55
C THR A 23 -0.19 12.97 4.04
N LEU A 24 -0.10 14.13 3.37
CA LEU A 24 -0.28 14.23 1.92
C LEU A 24 0.72 13.37 1.14
N HIS A 25 1.97 13.28 1.57
CA HIS A 25 2.99 12.47 0.89
C HIS A 25 2.63 10.99 0.93
N TYR A 26 2.10 10.51 2.06
CA TYR A 26 1.61 9.13 2.17
C TYR A 26 0.38 8.87 1.30
N LEU A 27 -0.54 9.83 1.20
CA LEU A 27 -1.71 9.72 0.34
C LEU A 27 -1.32 9.68 -1.15
N VAL A 28 -0.38 10.52 -1.58
CA VAL A 28 0.13 10.51 -2.96
C VAL A 28 0.82 9.18 -3.27
N LEU A 29 1.66 8.69 -2.35
CA LEU A 29 2.33 7.41 -2.51
C LEU A 29 1.34 6.26 -2.60
N SER A 30 0.35 6.21 -1.70
CA SER A 30 -0.68 5.17 -1.71
C SER A 30 -1.53 5.22 -2.98
N ALA A 31 -1.90 6.42 -3.46
CA ALA A 31 -2.61 6.57 -4.72
C ALA A 31 -1.80 6.06 -5.91
N ALA A 32 -0.49 6.35 -5.96
CA ALA A 32 0.40 5.84 -7.00
C ALA A 32 0.50 4.30 -6.96
N LEU A 33 0.67 3.70 -5.79
CA LEU A 33 0.71 2.24 -5.62
C LEU A 33 -0.63 1.60 -6.02
N PHE A 34 -1.75 2.21 -5.64
CA PHE A 34 -3.08 1.74 -6.00
C PHE A 34 -3.28 1.73 -7.52
N LEU A 35 -2.94 2.84 -8.20
CA LEU A 35 -3.03 2.94 -9.66
C LEU A 35 -2.14 1.92 -10.37
N LEU A 36 -0.91 1.72 -9.91
CA LEU A 36 -0.02 0.69 -10.45
C LEU A 36 -0.60 -0.72 -10.30
N GLY A 37 -1.20 -1.01 -9.13
CA GLY A 37 -1.89 -2.28 -8.90
C GLY A 37 -3.07 -2.47 -9.84
N VAL A 38 -3.93 -1.47 -10.01
CA VAL A 38 -5.08 -1.51 -10.93
C VAL A 38 -4.61 -1.74 -12.38
N ILE A 39 -3.59 -1.00 -12.83
CA ILE A 39 -3.02 -1.19 -14.17
C ILE A 39 -2.49 -2.62 -14.33
N GLY A 40 -1.82 -3.15 -13.31
CA GLY A 40 -1.29 -4.52 -13.33
C GLY A 40 -2.39 -5.56 -13.49
N VAL A 41 -3.49 -5.44 -12.74
CA VAL A 41 -4.65 -6.35 -12.85
C VAL A 41 -5.31 -6.27 -14.24
N LEU A 42 -5.51 -5.05 -14.76
CA LEU A 42 -6.24 -4.85 -16.02
C LEU A 42 -5.44 -5.20 -17.27
N THR A 43 -4.10 -5.09 -17.21
CA THR A 43 -3.26 -5.25 -18.40
C THR A 43 -2.59 -6.61 -18.51
N ARG A 44 -2.50 -7.37 -17.44
CA ARG A 44 -1.74 -8.62 -17.40
C ARG A 44 -2.65 -9.85 -17.36
N ARG A 45 -2.28 -10.86 -18.16
CA ARG A 45 -2.99 -12.14 -18.22
C ARG A 45 -2.33 -13.23 -17.39
N ASN A 46 -1.19 -12.94 -16.79
CA ASN A 46 -0.46 -13.88 -15.94
C ASN A 46 -1.02 -13.83 -14.52
N VAL A 47 -1.49 -14.97 -14.01
CA VAL A 47 -2.10 -15.09 -12.67
C VAL A 47 -1.16 -14.61 -11.57
N VAL A 48 0.14 -14.88 -11.67
CA VAL A 48 1.14 -14.45 -10.67
C VAL A 48 1.20 -12.92 -10.61
N ILE A 49 1.25 -12.26 -11.77
CA ILE A 49 1.29 -10.78 -11.83
C ILE A 49 -0.01 -10.19 -11.31
N VAL A 50 -1.15 -10.81 -11.60
CA VAL A 50 -2.46 -10.38 -11.08
C VAL A 50 -2.49 -10.48 -9.56
N LEU A 51 -2.04 -11.59 -8.96
CA LEU A 51 -1.94 -11.75 -7.50
C LEU A 51 -1.03 -10.69 -6.87
N MET A 52 0.16 -10.46 -7.43
CA MET A 52 1.07 -9.41 -6.94
C MET A 52 0.47 -8.00 -7.08
N SER A 53 -0.34 -7.76 -8.10
CA SER A 53 -1.01 -6.49 -8.32
C SER A 53 -2.12 -6.24 -7.29
N ILE A 54 -2.86 -7.28 -6.92
CA ILE A 54 -3.85 -7.23 -5.82
C ILE A 54 -3.16 -6.93 -4.50
N GLU A 55 -2.03 -7.60 -4.21
CA GLU A 55 -1.22 -7.32 -3.02
C GLU A 55 -0.77 -5.86 -2.96
N LEU A 56 -0.37 -5.29 -4.11
CA LEU A 56 0.01 -3.89 -4.19
C LEU A 56 -1.15 -2.93 -3.87
N ILE A 57 -2.37 -3.26 -4.31
CA ILE A 57 -3.60 -2.53 -3.98
C ILE A 57 -3.87 -2.58 -2.47
N LEU A 58 -3.78 -3.76 -1.85
CA LEU A 58 -3.99 -3.94 -0.42
C LEU A 58 -2.94 -3.18 0.41
N ASN A 59 -1.69 -3.19 -0.02
CA ASN A 59 -0.63 -2.40 0.63
C ASN A 59 -0.86 -0.89 0.52
N ALA A 60 -1.42 -0.41 -0.59
CA ALA A 60 -1.83 1.00 -0.74
C ALA A 60 -2.92 1.37 0.28
N VAL A 61 -3.91 0.50 0.49
CA VAL A 61 -4.95 0.69 1.51
C VAL A 61 -4.36 0.72 2.91
N ASN A 62 -3.43 -0.19 3.23
CA ASN A 62 -2.75 -0.23 4.53
C ASN A 62 -1.98 1.05 4.83
N LEU A 63 -1.28 1.61 3.83
CA LEU A 63 -0.61 2.91 3.94
C LEU A 63 -1.59 4.01 4.35
N ASN A 64 -2.78 4.06 3.73
CA ASN A 64 -3.81 5.03 4.07
C ASN A 64 -4.36 4.84 5.48
N LEU A 65 -4.62 3.60 5.91
CA LEU A 65 -5.11 3.31 7.26
C LEU A 65 -4.15 3.82 8.33
N VAL A 66 -2.85 3.57 8.16
CA VAL A 66 -1.82 4.04 9.09
C VAL A 66 -1.68 5.56 9.04
N ALA A 67 -1.66 6.16 7.84
CA ALA A 67 -1.55 7.60 7.65
C ALA A 67 -2.72 8.36 8.30
N PHE A 68 -3.96 7.91 8.08
CA PHE A 68 -5.14 8.50 8.70
C PHE A 68 -5.17 8.29 10.22
N SER A 69 -4.78 7.12 10.70
CA SER A 69 -4.67 6.87 12.13
C SER A 69 -3.74 7.88 12.80
N ARG A 70 -2.58 8.15 12.20
CA ARG A 70 -1.64 9.16 12.71
C ARG A 70 -2.19 10.59 12.59
N TYR A 71 -2.87 10.90 11.52
CA TYR A 71 -3.49 12.22 11.35
C TYR A 71 -4.51 12.52 12.45
N TRP A 72 -5.39 11.58 12.75
CA TRP A 72 -6.40 11.74 13.79
C TRP A 72 -5.79 11.80 15.19
N GLN A 73 -4.70 11.09 15.47
CA GLN A 73 -3.97 11.19 16.72
C GLN A 73 -3.42 12.61 16.94
N GLY A 74 -2.85 13.20 15.88
CA GLY A 74 -2.32 14.57 15.94
C GLY A 74 -3.40 15.63 16.07
N ALA A 75 -4.52 15.49 15.35
CA ALA A 75 -5.63 16.43 15.34
C ALA A 75 -6.42 16.47 16.66
N ALA A 76 -6.53 15.34 17.35
CA ALA A 76 -7.30 15.23 18.60
C ALA A 76 -6.54 15.72 19.85
N GLY A 77 -5.26 16.11 19.72
CA GLY A 77 -4.45 16.59 20.86
C GLY A 77 -4.21 15.56 21.98
N HIS A 78 -4.59 14.31 21.77
CA HIS A 78 -4.50 13.25 22.75
C HIS A 78 -3.60 12.13 22.22
N PHE A 79 -2.33 12.18 22.57
CA PHE A 79 -1.46 11.01 22.45
C PHE A 79 -1.97 9.94 23.42
N GLY A 80 -2.61 8.88 22.89
CA GLY A 80 -2.94 7.69 23.67
C GLY A 80 -4.40 7.49 24.07
N GLY A 81 -5.36 8.16 23.46
CA GLY A 81 -6.77 7.83 23.64
C GLY A 81 -7.11 6.41 23.11
N PRO A 82 -8.19 5.77 23.61
CA PRO A 82 -8.57 4.39 23.22
C PRO A 82 -8.82 4.19 21.73
N GLY A 83 -8.94 5.25 20.92
CA GLY A 83 -9.06 5.21 19.45
C GLY A 83 -7.75 5.37 18.68
N ALA A 84 -6.64 5.66 19.35
CA ALA A 84 -5.38 6.05 18.71
C ALA A 84 -4.73 4.93 17.89
N LEU A 85 -5.01 3.66 18.18
CA LEU A 85 -4.39 2.49 17.53
C LEU A 85 -5.31 1.77 16.54
N HIS A 86 -6.56 2.19 16.39
CA HIS A 86 -7.55 1.44 15.60
C HIS A 86 -7.10 1.24 14.15
N GLY A 87 -6.58 2.28 13.48
CA GLY A 87 -6.11 2.15 12.10
C GLY A 87 -4.88 1.26 11.98
N GLN A 88 -3.99 1.24 12.97
CA GLN A 88 -2.81 0.38 12.99
C GLN A 88 -3.19 -1.08 13.22
N VAL A 89 -4.11 -1.34 14.18
CA VAL A 89 -4.63 -2.68 14.44
C VAL A 89 -5.37 -3.22 13.21
N PHE A 90 -6.17 -2.37 12.57
CA PHE A 90 -6.86 -2.75 11.35
C PHE A 90 -5.90 -3.03 10.19
N ALA A 91 -4.84 -2.25 10.05
CA ALA A 91 -3.79 -2.50 9.05
C ALA A 91 -3.09 -3.86 9.28
N ILE A 92 -2.79 -4.23 10.53
CA ILE A 92 -2.23 -5.55 10.86
C ILE A 92 -3.19 -6.67 10.47
N PHE A 93 -4.49 -6.48 10.72
CA PHE A 93 -5.51 -7.44 10.32
C PHE A 93 -5.54 -7.62 8.80
N VAL A 94 -5.54 -6.53 8.03
CA VAL A 94 -5.52 -6.57 6.56
C VAL A 94 -4.24 -7.22 6.03
N ILE A 95 -3.08 -6.97 6.64
CA ILE A 95 -1.81 -7.63 6.26
C ILE A 95 -1.89 -9.14 6.49
N THR A 96 -2.50 -9.56 7.59
CA THR A 96 -2.67 -10.99 7.90
C THR A 96 -3.60 -11.67 6.90
N ASP A 97 -4.69 -11.01 6.54
CA ASP A 97 -5.65 -11.46 5.54
C ASP A 97 -4.99 -11.57 4.15
N ALA A 98 -4.27 -10.53 3.73
CA ALA A 98 -3.50 -10.52 2.48
C ALA A 98 -2.47 -11.66 2.41
N ALA A 99 -1.77 -11.94 3.51
CA ALA A 99 -0.84 -13.07 3.58
C ALA A 99 -1.55 -14.43 3.41
N ALA A 100 -2.74 -14.58 4.00
CA ALA A 100 -3.56 -15.78 3.82
C ALA A 100 -4.07 -15.93 2.38
N GLU A 101 -4.54 -14.85 1.76
CA GLU A 101 -4.96 -14.82 0.36
C GLU A 101 -3.80 -15.19 -0.58
N ALA A 102 -2.61 -14.63 -0.37
CA ALA A 102 -1.42 -14.93 -1.15
C ALA A 102 -1.04 -16.43 -1.03
N ALA A 103 -1.08 -16.99 0.18
CA ALA A 103 -0.78 -18.41 0.40
C ALA A 103 -1.77 -19.33 -0.31
N VAL A 104 -3.08 -19.05 -0.20
CA VAL A 104 -4.13 -19.82 -0.88
C VAL A 104 -4.02 -19.63 -2.40
N GLY A 105 -3.86 -18.41 -2.88
CA GLY A 105 -3.71 -18.10 -4.31
C GLY A 105 -2.53 -18.81 -4.95
N LEU A 106 -1.37 -18.83 -4.28
CA LEU A 106 -0.21 -19.57 -4.74
C LEU A 106 -0.43 -21.08 -4.70
N GLY A 107 -1.11 -21.60 -3.68
CA GLY A 107 -1.50 -23.01 -3.60
C GLY A 107 -2.36 -23.45 -4.78
N ILE A 108 -3.37 -22.65 -5.11
CA ILE A 108 -4.25 -22.88 -6.28
C ILE A 108 -3.43 -22.80 -7.58
N LEU A 109 -2.56 -21.80 -7.71
CA LEU A 109 -1.72 -21.60 -8.88
C LEU A 109 -0.80 -22.81 -9.13
N ILE A 110 -0.14 -23.33 -8.07
CA ILE A 110 0.73 -24.51 -8.17
C ILE A 110 -0.07 -25.73 -8.60
N ALA A 111 -1.25 -25.97 -8.01
CA ALA A 111 -2.12 -27.07 -8.37
C ALA A 111 -2.59 -26.97 -9.84
N PHE A 112 -2.93 -25.77 -10.28
CA PHE A 112 -3.33 -25.50 -11.65
C PHE A 112 -2.18 -25.69 -12.64
N PHE A 113 -1.01 -25.09 -12.35
CA PHE A 113 0.17 -25.22 -13.20
C PHE A 113 0.61 -26.67 -13.37
N ARG A 114 0.50 -27.47 -12.31
CA ARG A 114 0.82 -28.89 -12.36
C ARG A 114 -0.05 -29.67 -13.35
N ASN A 115 -1.28 -29.22 -13.57
CA ASN A 115 -2.23 -29.89 -14.45
C ASN A 115 -2.24 -29.35 -15.89
N LYS A 116 -1.96 -28.04 -16.06
CA LYS A 116 -2.11 -27.34 -17.34
C LYS A 116 -0.83 -26.77 -17.91
N GLU A 117 0.26 -26.74 -17.11
CA GLU A 117 1.58 -26.17 -17.48
C GLU A 117 1.52 -24.72 -18.01
N THR A 118 0.48 -23.97 -17.62
CA THR A 118 0.27 -22.57 -17.99
C THR A 118 -0.06 -21.71 -16.78
N VAL A 119 0.27 -20.43 -16.84
CA VAL A 119 -0.07 -19.41 -15.83
C VAL A 119 -0.97 -18.30 -16.40
N ASN A 120 -1.50 -18.50 -17.60
CA ASN A 120 -2.38 -17.54 -18.27
C ASN A 120 -3.81 -17.67 -17.76
N VAL A 121 -4.43 -16.56 -17.37
CA VAL A 121 -5.82 -16.51 -16.90
C VAL A 121 -6.79 -17.01 -17.96
N ASP A 122 -6.54 -16.70 -19.23
CA ASP A 122 -7.41 -17.07 -20.35
C ASP A 122 -7.49 -18.60 -20.57
N GLU A 123 -6.51 -19.35 -20.08
CA GLU A 123 -6.45 -20.81 -20.20
C GLU A 123 -7.02 -21.55 -18.99
N VAL A 124 -7.42 -20.80 -17.93
CA VAL A 124 -8.08 -21.31 -16.73
C VAL A 124 -9.56 -21.59 -17.02
N ASN A 125 -9.84 -22.39 -18.02
CA ASN A 125 -11.21 -22.82 -18.34
C ASN A 125 -11.40 -24.28 -17.95
N LEU A 126 -11.71 -24.52 -16.66
CA LEU A 126 -11.99 -25.86 -16.12
C LEU A 126 -13.45 -26.29 -16.28
N LEU A 127 -14.33 -25.39 -16.72
CA LEU A 127 -15.78 -25.65 -16.88
C LEU A 127 -16.17 -25.91 -18.34
N LYS A 128 -15.20 -26.00 -19.25
CA LYS A 128 -15.46 -26.34 -20.63
C LYS A 128 -15.50 -27.87 -20.78
N TRP A 129 -16.66 -28.37 -21.01
CA TRP A 129 -16.93 -29.76 -21.44
C TRP A 129 -16.47 -29.97 -22.88
#